data_85ada61ec866e05549ca411c07a72e56
#
_entry.id   85ada61ec866e05549ca411c07a72e56
#
_cell.length_a   1.000
_cell.length_b   1.000
_cell.length_c   1.000
_cell.angle_alpha   90.00
_cell.angle_beta   90.00
_cell.angle_gamma   90.00
#
_symmetry.space_group_name_H-M   'P 1'
#
loop_
_entity.id
_entity.type
_entity.pdbx_description
1 polymer ?
#
loop_
_entity_poly.entity_id
_entity_poly.type
_entity_poly.pdbx_seq_one_letter_code
_entity_poly.pdbx_strand_id
1 'polypeptide(L)'
;IVRLSQPLAEGADADAVTRLGAGGQAANVAAWVAELGGEARFVGKTADDEAGRTARAAFERYGVEVRGPVVAGRTGTVVSLVGVDGGRTMASDRGVSPDFRADELDPAWLDGCTHLHLSGYSLMRSPIDGAALRAAELAPRLSVDLSSWSAIRDFGPERFRERLEALRPAIVFANEDEERILGGPLAGTEWVLKRGPLGARFGDRELPAVAADVVDTTGAGDALAAGYLVGGPEPALEAAARCVAQLGSMP
;
A
#
# COMPACT_ATOMS: atom_id res chain seq x y z
N ILE A 1 -8.65 2.76 -12.51
CA ILE A 1 -9.73 1.85 -12.12
C ILE A 1 -10.72 1.79 -13.24
N VAL A 2 -11.21 0.60 -13.55
CA VAL A 2 -12.27 0.34 -14.54
C VAL A 2 -13.37 -0.42 -13.81
N ARG A 3 -14.50 0.25 -13.56
CA ARG A 3 -15.69 -0.38 -12.96
C ARG A 3 -16.62 -0.84 -14.07
N LEU A 4 -16.80 -2.14 -14.17
CA LEU A 4 -17.61 -2.76 -15.21
C LEU A 4 -19.10 -2.63 -14.90
N SER A 5 -19.90 -2.32 -15.92
CA SER A 5 -21.38 -2.35 -15.85
C SER A 5 -21.95 -3.72 -16.16
N GLN A 6 -21.14 -4.61 -16.75
CA GLN A 6 -21.48 -5.98 -17.12
C GLN A 6 -20.22 -6.86 -17.09
N PRO A 7 -20.34 -8.21 -17.01
CA PRO A 7 -19.20 -9.11 -17.10
C PRO A 7 -18.44 -8.96 -18.43
N LEU A 8 -17.12 -9.08 -18.39
CA LEU A 8 -16.31 -9.16 -19.61
C LEU A 8 -16.54 -10.47 -20.31
N ALA A 9 -16.66 -10.42 -21.63
CA ALA A 9 -16.67 -11.57 -22.50
C ALA A 9 -15.58 -11.45 -23.58
N GLU A 10 -14.98 -12.56 -23.97
CA GLU A 10 -13.94 -12.56 -25.00
C GLU A 10 -14.50 -12.08 -26.34
N GLY A 11 -13.80 -11.13 -26.96
CA GLY A 11 -14.18 -10.56 -28.26
C GLY A 11 -15.39 -9.62 -28.25
N ALA A 12 -15.87 -9.20 -27.06
CA ALA A 12 -16.99 -8.28 -26.92
C ALA A 12 -16.59 -6.98 -26.20
N ASP A 13 -17.30 -5.89 -26.51
CA ASP A 13 -17.18 -4.64 -25.76
C ASP A 13 -18.03 -4.69 -24.49
N ALA A 14 -17.56 -4.03 -23.43
CA ALA A 14 -18.30 -3.87 -22.19
C ALA A 14 -18.31 -2.41 -21.76
N ASP A 15 -19.48 -1.91 -21.38
CA ASP A 15 -19.58 -0.58 -20.78
C ASP A 15 -18.92 -0.55 -19.40
N ALA A 16 -18.21 0.54 -19.15
CA ALA A 16 -17.49 0.73 -17.89
C ALA A 16 -17.40 2.22 -17.51
N VAL A 17 -17.30 2.48 -16.22
CA VAL A 17 -16.86 3.77 -15.69
C VAL A 17 -15.38 3.69 -15.42
N THR A 18 -14.60 4.61 -15.99
CA THR A 18 -13.15 4.65 -15.79
C THR A 18 -12.73 5.86 -14.97
N ARG A 19 -11.77 5.64 -14.06
CA ARG A 19 -11.11 6.71 -13.30
C ARG A 19 -9.59 6.53 -13.39
N LEU A 20 -8.90 7.59 -13.82
CA LEU A 20 -7.45 7.71 -13.70
C LEU A 20 -7.13 8.42 -12.38
N GLY A 21 -6.10 7.97 -11.71
CA GLY A 21 -5.64 8.58 -10.46
C GLY A 21 -4.26 8.07 -10.09
N ALA A 22 -3.60 8.80 -9.22
CA ALA A 22 -2.39 8.31 -8.56
C ALA A 22 -2.74 7.10 -7.69
N GLY A 23 -1.73 6.29 -7.39
CA GLY A 23 -1.89 5.09 -6.56
C GLY A 23 -0.55 4.44 -6.28
N GLY A 24 -0.63 3.27 -5.72
CA GLY A 24 0.50 2.50 -5.20
C GLY A 24 0.43 2.42 -3.68
N GLN A 25 0.62 1.21 -3.13
CA GLN A 25 0.36 0.93 -1.73
C GLN A 25 0.98 1.97 -0.76
N ALA A 26 2.30 2.15 -0.81
CA ALA A 26 2.97 3.12 0.08
C ALA A 26 2.53 4.57 -0.17
N ALA A 27 2.23 4.92 -1.43
CA ALA A 27 1.75 6.25 -1.79
C ALA A 27 0.31 6.50 -1.31
N ASN A 28 -0.55 5.47 -1.35
CA ASN A 28 -1.89 5.53 -0.78
C ASN A 28 -1.82 5.78 0.74
N VAL A 29 -0.96 5.02 1.45
CA VAL A 29 -0.75 5.23 2.89
C VAL A 29 -0.29 6.65 3.17
N ALA A 30 0.69 7.18 2.42
CA ALA A 30 1.17 8.55 2.60
C ALA A 30 0.07 9.60 2.38
N ALA A 31 -0.75 9.44 1.33
CA ALA A 31 -1.86 10.36 1.05
C ALA A 31 -2.91 10.33 2.17
N TRP A 32 -3.27 9.14 2.66
CA TRP A 32 -4.21 9.02 3.78
C TRP A 32 -3.64 9.55 5.10
N VAL A 33 -2.33 9.37 5.38
CA VAL A 33 -1.68 9.99 6.54
C VAL A 33 -1.80 11.52 6.49
N ALA A 34 -1.52 12.12 5.33
CA ALA A 34 -1.63 13.56 5.15
C ALA A 34 -3.08 14.05 5.27
N GLU A 35 -4.05 13.35 4.67
CA GLU A 35 -5.47 13.65 4.78
C GLU A 35 -5.98 13.61 6.23
N LEU A 36 -5.41 12.73 7.05
CA LEU A 36 -5.75 12.59 8.47
C LEU A 36 -4.97 13.56 9.38
N GLY A 37 -4.24 14.50 8.79
CA GLY A 37 -3.52 15.56 9.51
C GLY A 37 -2.10 15.18 9.97
N GLY A 38 -1.56 14.05 9.51
CA GLY A 38 -0.16 13.69 9.72
C GLY A 38 0.76 14.30 8.66
N GLU A 39 2.05 14.40 8.95
CA GLU A 39 3.06 14.76 7.96
C GLU A 39 3.51 13.50 7.22
N ALA A 40 3.47 13.52 5.88
CA ALA A 40 3.79 12.37 5.06
C ALA A 40 4.84 12.67 3.99
N ARG A 41 5.77 11.75 3.84
CA ARG A 41 6.77 11.74 2.77
C ARG A 41 6.72 10.39 2.05
N PHE A 42 6.62 10.45 0.72
CA PHE A 42 6.75 9.28 -0.13
C PHE A 42 8.17 9.23 -0.71
N VAL A 43 8.86 8.11 -0.52
CA VAL A 43 10.18 7.86 -1.10
C VAL A 43 10.08 6.73 -2.10
N GLY A 44 10.42 7.01 -3.37
CA GLY A 44 10.34 6.00 -4.43
C GLY A 44 10.89 6.49 -5.76
N LYS A 45 11.22 5.55 -6.63
CA LYS A 45 11.70 5.82 -7.99
C LYS A 45 10.53 5.98 -8.95
N THR A 46 10.51 7.09 -9.69
CA THR A 46 9.45 7.42 -10.67
C THR A 46 10.05 7.69 -12.05
N ALA A 47 9.23 7.58 -13.08
CA ALA A 47 9.68 7.98 -14.42
C ALA A 47 9.33 9.46 -14.71
N ASP A 48 10.09 10.05 -15.65
CA ASP A 48 9.78 11.37 -16.24
C ASP A 48 8.86 11.21 -17.44
N ASP A 49 7.75 10.54 -17.24
CA ASP A 49 6.67 10.42 -18.22
C ASP A 49 5.41 11.17 -17.73
N GLU A 50 4.37 11.19 -18.55
CA GLU A 50 3.13 11.89 -18.21
C GLU A 50 2.45 11.27 -16.96
N ALA A 51 2.48 9.94 -16.85
CA ALA A 51 1.91 9.25 -15.68
C ALA A 51 2.68 9.60 -14.39
N GLY A 52 4.02 9.67 -14.45
CA GLY A 52 4.86 10.08 -13.32
C GLY A 52 4.62 11.53 -12.89
N ARG A 53 4.52 12.44 -13.85
CA ARG A 53 4.18 13.86 -13.56
C ARG A 53 2.79 13.97 -12.92
N THR A 54 1.81 13.28 -13.47
CA THR A 54 0.44 13.24 -12.93
C THR A 54 0.40 12.68 -11.51
N ALA A 55 1.12 11.60 -11.24
CA ALA A 55 1.20 11.00 -9.91
C ALA A 55 1.84 11.95 -8.90
N ARG A 56 2.99 12.54 -9.22
CA ARG A 56 3.67 13.51 -8.33
C ARG A 56 2.79 14.71 -8.02
N ALA A 57 2.15 15.32 -9.04
CA ALA A 57 1.23 16.43 -8.85
C ALA A 57 0.00 16.06 -7.98
N ALA A 58 -0.45 14.80 -8.05
CA ALA A 58 -1.51 14.32 -7.17
C ALA A 58 -1.04 14.22 -5.72
N PHE A 59 0.15 13.67 -5.46
CA PHE A 59 0.72 13.58 -4.10
C PHE A 59 0.92 14.96 -3.47
N GLU A 60 1.45 15.93 -4.24
CA GLU A 60 1.61 17.31 -3.79
C GLU A 60 0.26 17.93 -3.37
N ARG A 61 -0.83 17.67 -4.12
CA ARG A 61 -2.19 18.14 -3.76
C ARG A 61 -2.71 17.54 -2.46
N TYR A 62 -2.30 16.31 -2.12
CA TYR A 62 -2.60 15.71 -0.82
C TYR A 62 -1.64 16.15 0.29
N GLY A 63 -0.68 17.05 0.01
CA GLY A 63 0.32 17.48 0.98
C GLY A 63 1.42 16.47 1.25
N VAL A 64 1.60 15.46 0.38
CA VAL A 64 2.66 14.46 0.49
C VAL A 64 3.94 15.00 -0.13
N GLU A 65 5.02 15.05 0.63
CA GLU A 65 6.35 15.36 0.12
C GLU A 65 6.88 14.15 -0.68
N VAL A 66 7.25 14.36 -1.94
CA VAL A 66 7.77 13.29 -2.80
C VAL A 66 9.28 13.39 -2.92
N ARG A 67 9.98 12.30 -2.65
CA ARG A 67 11.43 12.16 -2.76
C ARG A 67 11.80 10.93 -3.56
N GLY A 68 12.97 10.94 -4.18
CA GLY A 68 13.51 9.81 -4.92
C GLY A 68 13.91 10.15 -6.34
N PRO A 69 14.59 9.21 -7.03
CA PRO A 69 15.04 9.43 -8.40
C PRO A 69 13.87 9.57 -9.38
N VAL A 70 14.02 10.53 -10.30
CA VAL A 70 13.16 10.67 -11.49
C VAL A 70 14.01 10.31 -12.71
N VAL A 71 13.64 9.24 -13.40
CA VAL A 71 14.48 8.69 -14.48
C VAL A 71 13.71 8.54 -15.79
N ALA A 72 14.42 8.40 -16.90
CA ALA A 72 13.80 8.01 -18.16
C ALA A 72 13.21 6.59 -18.03
N GLY A 73 12.01 6.38 -18.58
CA GLY A 73 11.33 5.09 -18.54
C GLY A 73 9.82 5.22 -18.45
N ARG A 74 9.17 4.20 -17.88
CA ARG A 74 7.71 4.19 -17.67
C ARG A 74 7.40 4.15 -16.18
N THR A 75 6.46 4.98 -15.78
CA THR A 75 5.88 4.93 -14.42
C THR A 75 5.03 3.66 -14.26
N GLY A 76 5.12 3.03 -13.11
CA GLY A 76 4.28 1.89 -12.77
C GLY A 76 2.80 2.24 -12.92
N THR A 77 2.06 1.36 -13.58
CA THR A 77 0.62 1.54 -13.82
C THR A 77 -0.14 0.28 -13.42
N VAL A 78 -1.25 0.46 -12.73
CA VAL A 78 -2.14 -0.64 -12.34
C VAL A 78 -3.50 -0.43 -12.98
N VAL A 79 -3.97 -1.43 -13.72
CA VAL A 79 -5.37 -1.52 -14.16
C VAL A 79 -6.13 -2.34 -13.13
N SER A 80 -7.01 -1.69 -12.38
CA SER A 80 -7.92 -2.36 -11.45
C SER A 80 -9.27 -2.53 -12.15
N LEU A 81 -9.66 -3.77 -12.42
CA LEU A 81 -10.97 -4.14 -12.96
C LEU A 81 -11.89 -4.49 -11.79
N VAL A 82 -12.96 -3.74 -11.62
CA VAL A 82 -13.98 -3.98 -10.59
C VAL A 82 -15.20 -4.58 -11.27
N GLY A 83 -15.51 -5.81 -10.95
CA GLY A 83 -16.67 -6.54 -11.48
C GLY A 83 -18.00 -6.02 -10.95
N VAL A 84 -19.09 -6.45 -11.56
CA VAL A 84 -20.47 -6.11 -11.14
C VAL A 84 -20.82 -6.63 -9.74
N ASP A 85 -20.12 -7.66 -9.28
CA ASP A 85 -20.22 -8.26 -7.94
C ASP A 85 -19.34 -7.56 -6.89
N GLY A 86 -18.59 -6.50 -7.29
CA GLY A 86 -17.63 -5.82 -6.44
C GLY A 86 -16.27 -6.53 -6.30
N GLY A 87 -16.13 -7.73 -6.89
CA GLY A 87 -14.85 -8.43 -6.98
C GLY A 87 -13.86 -7.66 -7.84
N ARG A 88 -12.56 -7.72 -7.51
CA ARG A 88 -11.56 -6.96 -8.25
C ARG A 88 -10.42 -7.86 -8.74
N THR A 89 -9.95 -7.55 -9.94
CA THR A 89 -8.74 -8.14 -10.53
C THR A 89 -7.80 -7.03 -10.93
N MET A 90 -6.50 -7.20 -10.69
CA MET A 90 -5.49 -6.21 -11.00
C MET A 90 -4.48 -6.73 -12.01
N ALA A 91 -4.18 -5.90 -13.01
CA ALA A 91 -3.02 -6.07 -13.89
C ALA A 91 -2.03 -4.94 -13.61
N SER A 92 -0.78 -5.31 -13.30
CA SER A 92 0.24 -4.35 -12.85
C SER A 92 1.45 -4.37 -13.77
N ASP A 93 1.73 -3.25 -14.41
CA ASP A 93 3.06 -2.90 -14.92
C ASP A 93 3.77 -2.07 -13.84
N ARG A 94 4.91 -2.53 -13.36
CA ARG A 94 5.59 -1.85 -12.25
C ARG A 94 6.56 -0.76 -12.69
N GLY A 95 6.79 -0.63 -14.00
CA GLY A 95 7.67 0.39 -14.58
C GLY A 95 9.05 0.41 -13.94
N VAL A 96 9.58 1.62 -13.69
CA VAL A 96 10.91 1.83 -13.10
C VAL A 96 10.95 1.68 -11.57
N SER A 97 9.80 1.55 -10.90
CA SER A 97 9.75 1.55 -9.42
C SER A 97 10.56 0.42 -8.78
N PRO A 98 10.56 -0.84 -9.31
CA PRO A 98 11.37 -1.92 -8.74
C PRO A 98 12.88 -1.74 -8.91
N ASP A 99 13.31 -0.85 -9.81
CA ASP A 99 14.72 -0.61 -10.11
C ASP A 99 15.37 0.40 -9.15
N PHE A 100 14.68 0.77 -8.08
CA PHE A 100 15.21 1.64 -7.04
C PHE A 100 16.26 0.91 -6.20
N ARG A 101 17.50 1.38 -6.24
CA ARG A 101 18.63 0.72 -5.60
C ARG A 101 19.05 1.40 -4.30
N ALA A 102 19.73 0.66 -3.43
CA ALA A 102 20.21 1.15 -2.14
C ALA A 102 21.17 2.36 -2.25
N ASP A 103 22.00 2.39 -3.30
CA ASP A 103 22.93 3.49 -3.57
C ASP A 103 22.26 4.76 -4.15
N GLU A 104 21.01 4.67 -4.56
CA GLU A 104 20.20 5.80 -4.99
C GLU A 104 19.40 6.43 -3.83
N LEU A 105 19.36 5.78 -2.66
CA LEU A 105 18.67 6.30 -1.47
C LEU A 105 19.55 7.34 -0.77
N ASP A 106 19.11 8.59 -0.81
CA ASP A 106 19.72 9.63 0.02
C ASP A 106 19.18 9.53 1.46
N PRO A 107 20.04 9.28 2.46
CA PRO A 107 19.62 9.22 3.86
C PRO A 107 18.89 10.49 4.33
N ALA A 108 19.21 11.67 3.80
CA ALA A 108 18.56 12.93 4.13
C ALA A 108 17.05 12.94 3.79
N TRP A 109 16.58 12.05 2.90
CA TRP A 109 15.15 11.93 2.66
C TRP A 109 14.38 11.34 3.84
N LEU A 110 15.07 10.76 4.81
CA LEU A 110 14.47 10.21 6.03
C LEU A 110 14.66 11.13 7.25
N ASP A 111 15.34 12.27 7.09
CA ASP A 111 15.59 13.22 8.18
C ASP A 111 14.26 13.74 8.74
N GLY A 112 14.16 13.74 10.08
CA GLY A 112 12.96 14.17 10.81
C GLY A 112 11.80 13.18 10.78
N CYS A 113 11.88 12.07 10.02
CA CYS A 113 10.85 11.05 10.02
C CYS A 113 10.87 10.26 11.33
N THR A 114 9.70 10.09 11.96
CA THR A 114 9.53 9.32 13.20
C THR A 114 9.14 7.88 12.95
N HIS A 115 8.63 7.58 11.74
CA HIS A 115 8.12 6.27 11.36
C HIS A 115 8.34 6.00 9.88
N LEU A 116 8.81 4.81 9.52
CA LEU A 116 8.87 4.30 8.15
C LEU A 116 7.79 3.26 7.95
N HIS A 117 6.99 3.39 6.91
CA HIS A 117 6.06 2.36 6.45
C HIS A 117 6.56 1.74 5.16
N LEU A 118 6.76 0.43 5.13
CA LEU A 118 7.18 -0.31 3.94
C LEU A 118 6.04 -1.15 3.38
N SER A 119 5.91 -1.12 2.06
CA SER A 119 5.14 -2.12 1.33
C SER A 119 5.92 -3.43 1.26
N GLY A 120 5.29 -4.56 1.54
CA GLY A 120 5.87 -5.89 1.39
C GLY A 120 6.39 -6.17 -0.02
N TYR A 121 5.77 -5.57 -1.04
CA TYR A 121 6.28 -5.67 -2.42
C TYR A 121 7.72 -5.18 -2.57
N SER A 122 8.12 -4.13 -1.83
CA SER A 122 9.49 -3.61 -1.87
C SER A 122 10.49 -4.53 -1.17
N LEU A 123 10.02 -5.43 -0.33
CA LEU A 123 10.86 -6.42 0.35
C LEU A 123 11.02 -7.74 -0.42
N MET A 124 10.20 -7.98 -1.44
CA MET A 124 10.13 -9.25 -2.17
C MET A 124 10.74 -9.20 -3.58
N ARG A 125 11.36 -8.09 -3.98
CA ARG A 125 11.91 -7.94 -5.33
C ARG A 125 13.23 -7.19 -5.30
N SER A 126 14.23 -7.70 -5.99
CA SER A 126 15.51 -7.00 -6.20
C SER A 126 15.44 -6.13 -7.48
N PRO A 127 16.10 -4.96 -7.49
CA PRO A 127 17.00 -4.40 -6.47
C PRO A 127 16.31 -3.51 -5.42
N ILE A 128 15.00 -3.25 -5.49
CA ILE A 128 14.30 -2.35 -4.56
C ILE A 128 14.36 -2.84 -3.11
N ASP A 129 14.51 -4.17 -2.89
CA ASP A 129 14.67 -4.71 -1.55
C ASP A 129 15.94 -4.17 -0.86
N GLY A 130 17.00 -3.93 -1.59
CA GLY A 130 18.20 -3.26 -1.08
C GLY A 130 17.92 -1.84 -0.57
N ALA A 131 17.14 -1.05 -1.32
CA ALA A 131 16.75 0.30 -0.89
C ALA A 131 15.81 0.25 0.33
N ALA A 132 14.85 -0.67 0.36
CA ALA A 132 13.93 -0.85 1.48
C ALA A 132 14.65 -1.28 2.76
N LEU A 133 15.59 -2.21 2.67
CA LEU A 133 16.42 -2.65 3.81
C LEU A 133 17.28 -1.49 4.32
N ARG A 134 17.90 -0.73 3.42
CA ARG A 134 18.71 0.44 3.79
C ARG A 134 17.87 1.52 4.46
N ALA A 135 16.65 1.79 3.97
CA ALA A 135 15.74 2.71 4.62
C ALA A 135 15.32 2.24 6.02
N ALA A 136 15.08 0.94 6.19
CA ALA A 136 14.71 0.37 7.48
C ALA A 136 15.84 0.49 8.53
N GLU A 137 17.11 0.40 8.12
CA GLU A 137 18.26 0.62 9.01
C GLU A 137 18.35 2.05 9.56
N LEU A 138 17.84 3.03 8.78
CA LEU A 138 17.90 4.46 9.12
C LEU A 138 16.66 4.91 9.91
N ALA A 139 15.59 4.15 9.88
CA ALA A 139 14.32 4.55 10.47
C ALA A 139 14.25 4.28 11.98
N PRO A 140 13.72 5.20 12.79
CA PRO A 140 13.58 5.01 14.23
C PRO A 140 12.49 3.99 14.60
N ARG A 141 11.47 3.84 13.76
CA ARG A 141 10.38 2.88 13.92
C ARG A 141 9.90 2.40 12.55
N LEU A 142 9.61 1.11 12.44
CA LEU A 142 9.24 0.46 11.19
C LEU A 142 7.85 -0.18 11.29
N SER A 143 7.03 -0.01 10.25
CA SER A 143 5.88 -0.86 9.97
C SER A 143 5.96 -1.47 8.57
N VAL A 144 5.36 -2.63 8.39
CA VAL A 144 5.29 -3.34 7.11
C VAL A 144 3.86 -3.77 6.85
N ASP A 145 3.34 -3.48 5.67
CA ASP A 145 2.14 -4.15 5.15
C ASP A 145 2.57 -5.33 4.28
N LEU A 146 2.01 -6.52 4.52
CA LEU A 146 2.40 -7.74 3.80
C LEU A 146 2.02 -7.72 2.32
N SER A 147 1.07 -6.90 1.93
CA SER A 147 0.71 -6.53 0.55
C SER A 147 -0.04 -7.57 -0.27
N SER A 148 0.42 -8.83 -0.31
CA SER A 148 -0.18 -9.84 -1.19
C SER A 148 0.25 -11.25 -0.81
N TRP A 149 -0.72 -12.10 -0.51
CA TRP A 149 -0.47 -13.52 -0.25
C TRP A 149 0.17 -14.26 -1.45
N SER A 150 -0.22 -13.88 -2.68
CA SER A 150 0.35 -14.51 -3.88
C SER A 150 1.80 -14.10 -4.12
N ALA A 151 2.16 -12.85 -3.84
CA ALA A 151 3.55 -12.39 -3.91
C ALA A 151 4.42 -13.07 -2.82
N ILE A 152 3.88 -13.27 -1.62
CA ILE A 152 4.56 -14.00 -0.54
C ILE A 152 4.79 -15.45 -0.95
N ARG A 153 3.76 -16.13 -1.52
CA ARG A 153 3.88 -17.49 -2.04
C ARG A 153 5.01 -17.62 -3.06
N ASP A 154 5.04 -16.69 -4.03
CA ASP A 154 6.00 -16.74 -5.15
C ASP A 154 7.44 -16.38 -4.72
N PHE A 155 7.59 -15.55 -3.69
CA PHE A 155 8.88 -15.22 -3.09
C PHE A 155 9.43 -16.30 -2.16
N GLY A 156 8.54 -17.08 -1.55
CA GLY A 156 8.81 -18.09 -0.52
C GLY A 156 8.42 -17.58 0.87
N PRO A 157 7.36 -18.16 1.49
CA PRO A 157 6.84 -17.71 2.78
C PRO A 157 7.88 -17.72 3.91
N GLU A 158 8.68 -18.79 4.01
CA GLU A 158 9.72 -18.92 5.02
C GLU A 158 10.79 -17.83 4.85
N ARG A 159 11.24 -17.62 3.60
CA ARG A 159 12.23 -16.58 3.27
C ARG A 159 11.70 -15.18 3.60
N PHE A 160 10.41 -14.92 3.36
CA PHE A 160 9.81 -13.64 3.68
C PHE A 160 9.68 -13.45 5.19
N ARG A 161 9.29 -14.52 5.91
CA ARG A 161 9.22 -14.54 7.37
C ARG A 161 10.58 -14.24 8.00
N GLU A 162 11.64 -14.93 7.59
CA GLU A 162 13.02 -14.69 8.04
C GLU A 162 13.44 -13.22 7.82
N ARG A 163 13.08 -12.63 6.65
CA ARG A 163 13.36 -11.23 6.35
C ARG A 163 12.63 -10.28 7.30
N LEU A 164 11.37 -10.54 7.59
CA LEU A 164 10.60 -9.74 8.55
C LEU A 164 11.14 -9.88 9.98
N GLU A 165 11.51 -11.09 10.40
CA GLU A 165 12.12 -11.35 11.71
C GLU A 165 13.46 -10.61 11.87
N ALA A 166 14.27 -10.55 10.82
CA ALA A 166 15.51 -9.78 10.80
C ALA A 166 15.27 -8.26 10.88
N LEU A 167 14.23 -7.76 10.21
CA LEU A 167 13.85 -6.34 10.21
C LEU A 167 13.21 -5.90 11.54
N ARG A 168 12.59 -6.81 12.29
CA ARG A 168 11.91 -6.55 13.57
C ARG A 168 10.96 -5.35 13.50
N PRO A 169 9.97 -5.35 12.57
CA PRO A 169 9.02 -4.26 12.49
C PRO A 169 8.24 -4.11 13.79
N ALA A 170 7.99 -2.87 14.22
CA ALA A 170 7.16 -2.61 15.37
C ALA A 170 5.70 -2.97 15.11
N ILE A 171 5.25 -2.81 13.85
CA ILE A 171 3.87 -3.08 13.44
C ILE A 171 3.89 -3.86 12.11
N VAL A 172 3.03 -4.88 12.01
CA VAL A 172 2.73 -5.56 10.74
C VAL A 172 1.24 -5.49 10.45
N PHE A 173 0.92 -5.07 9.23
CA PHE A 173 -0.44 -5.11 8.69
C PHE A 173 -0.58 -6.31 7.75
N ALA A 174 -1.60 -7.13 7.99
CA ALA A 174 -1.88 -8.32 7.20
C ALA A 174 -3.40 -8.48 6.99
N ASN A 175 -3.80 -9.18 5.93
CA ASN A 175 -5.12 -9.79 5.86
C ASN A 175 -5.05 -11.28 6.25
N GLU A 176 -6.20 -11.96 6.30
CA GLU A 176 -6.29 -13.36 6.75
C GLU A 176 -5.51 -14.34 5.84
N ASP A 177 -5.46 -14.08 4.53
CA ASP A 177 -4.72 -14.91 3.58
C ASP A 177 -3.21 -14.70 3.71
N GLU A 178 -2.79 -13.46 3.92
CA GLU A 178 -1.38 -13.09 4.16
C GLU A 178 -0.88 -13.66 5.49
N GLU A 179 -1.67 -13.55 6.58
CA GLU A 179 -1.36 -14.16 7.87
C GLU A 179 -1.22 -15.68 7.76
N ARG A 180 -2.16 -16.33 7.07
CA ARG A 180 -2.18 -17.78 6.90
C ARG A 180 -0.94 -18.27 6.14
N ILE A 181 -0.59 -17.63 5.01
CA ILE A 181 0.54 -18.09 4.20
C ILE A 181 1.88 -17.83 4.89
N LEU A 182 1.97 -16.77 5.71
CA LEU A 182 3.17 -16.46 6.50
C LEU A 182 3.33 -17.39 7.71
N GLY A 183 2.31 -18.15 8.10
CA GLY A 183 2.32 -19.04 9.25
C GLY A 183 2.03 -18.33 10.58
N GLY A 184 1.30 -17.20 10.55
CA GLY A 184 0.85 -16.46 11.73
C GLY A 184 1.75 -15.27 12.12
N PRO A 185 1.38 -14.56 13.20
CA PRO A 185 2.07 -13.37 13.69
C PRO A 185 3.55 -13.59 14.04
N LEU A 186 4.32 -12.51 13.98
CA LEU A 186 5.71 -12.48 14.45
C LEU A 186 5.77 -12.18 15.94
N ALA A 187 6.68 -12.84 16.65
CA ALA A 187 6.89 -12.58 18.08
C ALA A 187 7.40 -11.14 18.31
N GLY A 188 6.84 -10.44 19.31
CA GLY A 188 7.27 -9.11 19.70
C GLY A 188 6.86 -7.99 18.72
N THR A 189 5.99 -8.29 17.76
CA THR A 189 5.47 -7.33 16.77
C THR A 189 3.99 -7.06 17.04
N GLU A 190 3.59 -5.82 16.99
CA GLU A 190 2.16 -5.47 16.99
C GLU A 190 1.53 -5.89 15.67
N TRP A 191 0.54 -6.79 15.74
CA TRP A 191 -0.09 -7.38 14.57
C TRP A 191 -1.47 -6.79 14.33
N VAL A 192 -1.65 -6.16 13.17
CA VAL A 192 -2.93 -5.60 12.74
C VAL A 192 -3.51 -6.49 11.64
N LEU A 193 -4.55 -7.26 11.97
CA LEU A 193 -5.22 -8.16 11.04
C LEU A 193 -6.46 -7.49 10.45
N LYS A 194 -6.40 -7.19 9.15
CA LYS A 194 -7.49 -6.62 8.36
C LYS A 194 -8.48 -7.72 7.97
N ARG A 195 -9.76 -7.59 8.34
CA ARG A 195 -10.78 -8.63 8.14
C ARG A 195 -11.96 -8.14 7.27
N GLY A 196 -11.70 -7.12 6.44
CA GLY A 196 -12.69 -6.56 5.53
C GLY A 196 -13.97 -6.12 6.25
N PRO A 197 -15.16 -6.63 5.85
CA PRO A 197 -16.43 -6.24 6.46
C PRO A 197 -16.58 -6.65 7.94
N LEU A 198 -15.72 -7.54 8.44
CA LEU A 198 -15.70 -7.92 9.85
C LEU A 198 -14.90 -6.94 10.72
N GLY A 199 -14.24 -5.95 10.12
CA GLY A 199 -13.40 -4.98 10.82
C GLY A 199 -11.94 -5.38 10.89
N ALA A 200 -11.31 -5.25 12.04
CA ALA A 200 -9.90 -5.58 12.21
C ALA A 200 -9.58 -6.02 13.65
N ARG A 201 -8.48 -6.76 13.78
CA ARG A 201 -7.88 -7.11 15.08
C ARG A 201 -6.57 -6.34 15.23
N PHE A 202 -6.42 -5.64 16.33
CA PHE A 202 -5.27 -4.81 16.72
C PHE A 202 -4.62 -5.44 17.96
N GLY A 203 -3.58 -6.24 17.76
CA GLY A 203 -3.09 -7.11 18.83
C GLY A 203 -4.19 -8.06 19.32
N ASP A 204 -4.59 -7.92 20.60
CA ASP A 204 -5.66 -8.72 21.22
C ASP A 204 -7.05 -8.05 21.14
N ARG A 205 -7.13 -6.83 20.62
CA ARG A 205 -8.40 -6.07 20.55
C ARG A 205 -9.06 -6.23 19.19
N GLU A 206 -10.25 -6.78 19.15
CA GLU A 206 -11.08 -6.84 17.94
C GLU A 206 -12.08 -5.69 17.91
N LEU A 207 -12.20 -5.02 16.76
CA LEU A 207 -13.18 -3.98 16.52
C LEU A 207 -13.94 -4.26 15.22
N PRO A 208 -15.27 -4.05 15.22
CA PRO A 208 -16.09 -4.21 14.01
C PRO A 208 -15.79 -3.11 13.00
N ALA A 209 -16.08 -3.38 11.73
CA ALA A 209 -16.00 -2.36 10.68
C ALA A 209 -17.00 -1.22 10.97
N VAL A 210 -16.60 -0.01 10.61
CA VAL A 210 -17.51 1.14 10.54
C VAL A 210 -18.41 0.96 9.33
N ALA A 211 -19.71 1.17 9.51
CA ALA A 211 -20.69 1.04 8.43
C ALA A 211 -20.43 2.08 7.32
N ALA A 212 -20.43 1.63 6.08
CA ALA A 212 -20.25 2.48 4.90
C ALA A 212 -20.99 1.91 3.69
N ASP A 213 -21.40 2.77 2.77
CA ASP A 213 -21.90 2.37 1.46
C ASP A 213 -20.71 2.02 0.56
N VAL A 214 -20.50 0.72 0.34
CA VAL A 214 -19.32 0.23 -0.37
C VAL A 214 -19.42 0.48 -1.88
N VAL A 215 -18.53 1.33 -2.39
CA VAL A 215 -18.40 1.65 -3.83
C VAL A 215 -17.20 0.91 -4.43
N ASP A 216 -16.04 0.93 -3.75
CA ASP A 216 -14.80 0.31 -4.21
C ASP A 216 -13.93 -0.04 -3.00
N THR A 217 -13.50 -1.29 -2.89
CA THR A 217 -12.64 -1.75 -1.79
C THR A 217 -11.15 -1.49 -2.02
N THR A 218 -10.78 -0.88 -3.16
CA THR A 218 -9.38 -0.59 -3.49
C THR A 218 -8.80 0.42 -2.50
N GLY A 219 -7.68 0.08 -1.87
CA GLY A 219 -6.98 0.97 -0.94
C GLY A 219 -7.51 0.98 0.49
N ALA A 220 -8.59 0.23 0.80
CA ALA A 220 -9.13 0.18 2.17
C ALA A 220 -8.08 -0.27 3.21
N GLY A 221 -7.23 -1.24 2.83
CA GLY A 221 -6.12 -1.68 3.69
C GLY A 221 -5.06 -0.60 3.91
N ASP A 222 -4.79 0.21 2.88
CA ASP A 222 -3.83 1.31 2.94
C ASP A 222 -4.37 2.44 3.82
N ALA A 223 -5.66 2.77 3.67
CA ALA A 223 -6.36 3.75 4.50
C ALA A 223 -6.41 3.30 5.97
N LEU A 224 -6.69 2.01 6.23
CA LEU A 224 -6.65 1.44 7.57
C LEU A 224 -5.25 1.58 8.19
N ALA A 225 -4.21 1.24 7.44
CA ALA A 225 -2.84 1.37 7.91
C ALA A 225 -2.49 2.83 8.24
N ALA A 226 -2.86 3.78 7.38
CA ALA A 226 -2.66 5.20 7.62
C ALA A 226 -3.39 5.69 8.87
N GLY A 227 -4.68 5.38 9.02
CA GLY A 227 -5.47 5.76 10.19
C GLY A 227 -4.88 5.20 11.49
N TYR A 228 -4.39 3.94 11.44
CA TYR A 228 -3.72 3.33 12.57
C TYR A 228 -2.43 4.06 12.96
N LEU A 229 -1.61 4.41 11.97
CA LEU A 229 -0.34 5.12 12.20
C LEU A 229 -0.55 6.54 12.76
N VAL A 230 -1.65 7.19 12.41
CA VAL A 230 -1.98 8.55 12.87
C VAL A 230 -2.65 8.55 14.24
N GLY A 231 -3.59 7.63 14.49
CA GLY A 231 -4.45 7.75 15.68
C GLY A 231 -4.91 6.41 16.30
N GLY A 232 -4.38 5.27 15.84
CA GLY A 232 -4.70 3.95 16.40
C GLY A 232 -5.97 3.32 15.81
N PRO A 233 -6.60 2.37 16.56
CA PRO A 233 -7.62 1.47 16.01
C PRO A 233 -8.88 2.14 15.46
N GLU A 234 -9.45 3.10 16.15
CA GLU A 234 -10.68 3.77 15.73
C GLU A 234 -10.48 4.60 14.45
N PRO A 235 -9.48 5.52 14.34
CA PRO A 235 -9.17 6.21 13.10
C PRO A 235 -8.81 5.28 11.94
N ALA A 236 -8.24 4.10 12.22
CA ALA A 236 -7.97 3.09 11.20
C ALA A 236 -9.26 2.62 10.50
N LEU A 237 -10.28 2.28 11.29
CA LEU A 237 -11.56 1.80 10.78
C LEU A 237 -12.36 2.91 10.10
N GLU A 238 -12.32 4.13 10.63
CA GLU A 238 -12.95 5.30 10.01
C GLU A 238 -12.32 5.64 8.65
N ALA A 239 -10.99 5.62 8.54
CA ALA A 239 -10.30 5.84 7.28
C ALA A 239 -10.63 4.76 6.25
N ALA A 240 -10.67 3.49 6.66
CA ALA A 240 -11.08 2.40 5.79
C ALA A 240 -12.52 2.57 5.29
N ALA A 241 -13.46 2.95 6.17
CA ALA A 241 -14.86 3.21 5.81
C ALA A 241 -14.99 4.38 4.82
N ARG A 242 -14.26 5.48 5.02
CA ARG A 242 -14.20 6.61 4.07
C ARG A 242 -13.64 6.16 2.71
N CYS A 243 -12.59 5.33 2.71
CA CYS A 243 -11.99 4.83 1.49
C CYS A 243 -12.96 3.98 0.66
N VAL A 244 -13.67 3.04 1.28
CA VAL A 244 -14.57 2.15 0.53
C VAL A 244 -15.83 2.86 0.02
N ALA A 245 -16.18 4.02 0.56
CA ALA A 245 -17.33 4.81 0.14
C ALA A 245 -17.12 5.62 -1.15
N GLN A 246 -15.96 5.54 -1.76
CA GLN A 246 -15.61 6.24 -2.99
C GLN A 246 -14.93 5.34 -4.02
N LEU A 247 -14.85 5.80 -5.27
CA LEU A 247 -14.11 5.10 -6.32
C LEU A 247 -12.65 5.52 -6.27
N GLY A 248 -11.73 4.58 -6.01
CA GLY A 248 -10.29 4.82 -5.96
C GLY A 248 -9.70 4.64 -4.58
N SER A 249 -8.35 4.60 -4.52
CA SER A 249 -7.59 4.29 -3.31
C SER A 249 -7.08 5.52 -2.55
N MET A 250 -7.06 6.68 -3.19
CA MET A 250 -6.64 7.94 -2.57
C MET A 250 -7.79 8.61 -1.83
N PRO A 251 -7.52 9.45 -0.80
CA PRO A 251 -8.55 10.19 -0.09
C PRO A 251 -9.34 11.16 -0.96
#